data_e0d5daaad7d9d4fcab37eae5131a18c1
#
_entry.id   e0d5daaad7d9d4fcab37eae5131a18c1
#
_cell.length_a   1.000
_cell.length_b   1.000
_cell.length_c   1.000
_cell.angle_alpha   90.00
_cell.angle_beta   90.00
_cell.angle_gamma   90.00
#
_symmetry.space_group_name_H-M   'P 1'
#
loop_
_entity.id
_entity.type
_entity.pdbx_description
1 polymer ?
#
loop_
_entity_poly.entity_id
_entity_poly.type
_entity_poly.pdbx_seq_one_letter_code
_entity_poly.pdbx_strand_id
1 'polypeptide(L)'
;MDRKTYTFDEAFKASLDYFTGDELAAKVWVNKYALKDAFGNIYEESPNDMHHRLASEIARVEKKYPNPLSEQELFDLFDHFRYIVPQGSPMTGIGNDYQIASLSNCFVIGLDGQADSYGAIIRIDEEQVQLMKRRGGVGHDLSHIRPKGSPVKNSALTSTGLVPFMERYSNSTREVAQDGRRGALMLSVS
;
A
#
# COMPACT_ATOMS: atom_id res chain seq x y z
N MET A 1 0.06 -1.51 28.67
CA MET A 1 1.28 -0.69 28.86
C MET A 1 1.19 0.44 27.84
N ASP A 2 1.19 1.68 28.30
CA ASP A 2 1.22 2.83 27.40
C ASP A 2 2.57 2.81 26.67
N ARG A 3 2.55 2.65 25.35
CA ARG A 3 3.74 2.81 24.52
C ARG A 3 4.15 4.28 24.53
N LYS A 4 5.45 4.56 24.60
CA LYS A 4 5.99 5.91 24.48
C LYS A 4 5.57 6.50 23.12
N THR A 5 5.16 7.75 23.13
CA THR A 5 4.86 8.53 21.92
C THR A 5 5.87 9.65 21.75
N TYR A 6 6.04 10.07 20.51
CA TYR A 6 6.97 11.12 20.12
C TYR A 6 6.21 12.23 19.39
N THR A 7 6.67 13.45 19.56
CA THR A 7 6.24 14.58 18.73
C THR A 7 6.84 14.47 17.33
N PHE A 8 6.28 15.19 16.37
CA PHE A 8 6.87 15.27 15.04
C PHE A 8 8.32 15.74 15.07
N ASP A 9 8.62 16.78 15.87
CA ASP A 9 9.95 17.38 15.93
C ASP A 9 10.98 16.43 16.56
N GLU A 10 10.61 15.65 17.58
CA GLU A 10 11.48 14.63 18.17
C GLU A 10 11.79 13.54 17.13
N ALA A 11 10.77 12.98 16.50
CA ALA A 11 10.94 11.94 15.47
C ALA A 11 11.69 12.47 14.24
N PHE A 12 11.43 13.70 13.82
CA PHE A 12 12.16 14.32 12.72
C PHE A 12 13.65 14.51 13.03
N LYS A 13 13.97 15.01 14.21
CA LYS A 13 15.37 15.22 14.64
C LYS A 13 16.14 13.89 14.70
N ALA A 14 15.57 12.86 15.33
CA ALA A 14 16.20 11.54 15.40
C ALA A 14 16.35 10.90 14.03
N SER A 15 15.36 11.07 13.15
CA SER A 15 15.43 10.60 11.76
C SER A 15 16.46 11.36 10.94
N LEU A 16 16.63 12.66 11.17
CA LEU A 16 17.64 13.46 10.51
C LEU A 16 19.06 12.96 10.84
N ASP A 17 19.29 12.64 12.12
CA ASP A 17 20.55 12.06 12.57
C ASP A 17 20.77 10.68 11.92
N TYR A 18 19.71 9.84 11.86
CA TYR A 18 19.75 8.52 11.21
C TYR A 18 20.11 8.63 9.71
N PHE A 19 19.53 9.58 8.99
CA PHE A 19 19.79 9.83 7.57
C PHE A 19 20.98 10.77 7.31
N THR A 20 21.83 11.01 8.31
CA THR A 20 23.06 11.83 8.17
C THR A 20 22.82 13.23 7.58
N GLY A 21 21.71 13.85 7.98
CA GLY A 21 21.35 15.21 7.59
C GLY A 21 20.45 15.32 6.35
N ASP A 22 19.95 14.21 5.78
CA ASP A 22 18.98 14.27 4.68
C ASP A 22 17.58 14.62 5.23
N GLU A 23 17.25 15.91 5.16
CA GLU A 23 15.97 16.45 5.63
C GLU A 23 14.77 15.86 4.86
N LEU A 24 14.92 15.61 3.56
CA LEU A 24 13.84 15.07 2.75
C LEU A 24 13.52 13.62 3.14
N ALA A 25 14.55 12.80 3.30
CA ALA A 25 14.40 11.42 3.76
C ALA A 25 13.76 11.36 5.15
N ALA A 26 14.26 12.16 6.10
CA ALA A 26 13.72 12.25 7.47
C ALA A 26 12.24 12.65 7.47
N LYS A 27 11.89 13.72 6.75
CA LYS A 27 10.52 14.24 6.67
C LYS A 27 9.56 13.23 6.00
N VAL A 28 10.01 12.57 4.94
CA VAL A 28 9.23 11.55 4.24
C VAL A 28 8.99 10.35 5.14
N TRP A 29 10.03 9.90 5.89
CA TRP A 29 9.88 8.77 6.79
C TRP A 29 8.90 9.07 7.91
N VAL A 30 9.04 10.17 8.63
CA VAL A 30 8.12 10.54 9.73
C VAL A 30 6.69 10.66 9.22
N ASN A 31 6.47 11.30 8.07
CA ASN A 31 5.12 11.51 7.56
C ASN A 31 4.45 10.24 7.05
N LYS A 32 5.20 9.32 6.42
CA LYS A 32 4.62 8.22 5.64
C LYS A 32 4.84 6.83 6.21
N TYR A 33 5.90 6.62 7.00
CA TYR A 33 6.34 5.27 7.37
C TYR A 33 6.43 5.02 8.87
N ALA A 34 6.66 6.04 9.69
CA ALA A 34 6.64 5.91 11.14
C ALA A 34 5.32 5.31 11.63
N LEU A 35 5.39 4.40 12.59
CA LEU A 35 4.22 3.77 13.20
C LEU A 35 3.32 4.80 13.88
N LYS A 36 2.07 4.88 13.46
CA LYS A 36 1.06 5.81 13.99
C LYS A 36 -0.26 5.10 14.25
N ASP A 37 -1.00 5.63 15.20
CA ASP A 37 -2.40 5.28 15.40
C ASP A 37 -3.35 6.16 14.54
N ALA A 38 -4.66 5.96 14.69
CA ALA A 38 -5.69 6.73 14.00
C ALA A 38 -5.79 8.20 14.47
N PHE A 39 -5.16 8.54 15.59
CA PHE A 39 -5.14 9.89 16.15
C PHE A 39 -3.88 10.68 15.75
N GLY A 40 -2.95 10.03 15.05
CA GLY A 40 -1.69 10.63 14.61
C GLY A 40 -0.56 10.57 15.63
N ASN A 41 -0.73 9.85 16.74
CA ASN A 41 0.36 9.63 17.70
C ASN A 41 1.47 8.80 17.05
N ILE A 42 2.70 9.26 17.16
CA ILE A 42 3.89 8.59 16.59
C ILE A 42 4.51 7.71 17.66
N TYR A 43 4.75 6.43 17.36
CA TYR A 43 5.29 5.41 18.27
C TYR A 43 6.72 4.98 17.96
N GLU A 44 7.31 5.53 16.93
CA GLU A 44 8.70 5.28 16.50
C GLU A 44 9.46 6.59 16.41
N GLU A 45 10.64 6.63 17.02
CA GLU A 45 11.48 7.82 17.05
C GLU A 45 12.25 8.00 15.73
N SER A 46 12.70 6.88 15.15
CA SER A 46 13.53 6.88 13.94
C SER A 46 13.31 5.61 13.10
N PRO A 47 13.89 5.53 11.88
CA PRO A 47 13.90 4.29 11.09
C PRO A 47 14.49 3.09 11.82
N ASN A 48 15.34 3.30 12.82
CA ASN A 48 15.88 2.23 13.65
C ASN A 48 14.77 1.45 14.36
N ASP A 49 13.81 2.15 15.00
CA ASP A 49 12.68 1.52 15.68
C ASP A 49 11.80 0.74 14.71
N MET A 50 11.59 1.30 13.50
CA MET A 50 10.88 0.60 12.43
C MET A 50 11.59 -0.71 12.07
N HIS A 51 12.91 -0.69 11.89
CA HIS A 51 13.67 -1.90 11.57
C HIS A 51 13.62 -2.94 12.68
N HIS A 52 13.66 -2.52 13.94
CA HIS A 52 13.44 -3.42 15.08
C HIS A 52 12.04 -4.05 15.06
N ARG A 53 11.00 -3.27 14.79
CA ARG A 53 9.63 -3.80 14.66
C ARG A 53 9.53 -4.84 13.54
N LEU A 54 10.10 -4.54 12.37
CA LEU A 54 10.11 -5.46 11.23
C LEU A 54 10.86 -6.74 11.58
N ALA A 55 12.06 -6.63 12.14
CA ALA A 55 12.90 -7.77 12.51
C ALA A 55 12.23 -8.66 13.56
N SER A 56 11.64 -8.06 14.60
CA SER A 56 10.94 -8.77 15.67
C SER A 56 9.74 -9.57 15.16
N GLU A 57 8.92 -8.96 14.30
CA GLU A 57 7.73 -9.64 13.75
C GLU A 57 8.12 -10.75 12.76
N ILE A 58 9.14 -10.54 11.94
CA ILE A 58 9.65 -11.58 11.04
C ILE A 58 10.28 -12.72 11.86
N ALA A 59 11.09 -12.42 12.89
CA ALA A 59 11.68 -13.43 13.78
C ALA A 59 10.60 -14.27 14.46
N ARG A 60 9.46 -13.68 14.82
CA ARG A 60 8.31 -14.42 15.36
C ARG A 60 7.78 -15.47 14.37
N VAL A 61 7.78 -15.14 13.08
CA VAL A 61 7.35 -16.08 12.03
C VAL A 61 8.44 -17.10 11.71
N GLU A 62 9.70 -16.69 11.69
CA GLU A 62 10.88 -17.55 11.46
C GLU A 62 10.93 -18.75 12.40
N LYS A 63 10.52 -18.57 13.66
CA LYS A 63 10.46 -19.67 14.66
C LYS A 63 9.66 -20.91 14.21
N LYS A 64 8.88 -20.81 13.13
CA LYS A 64 8.11 -21.90 12.55
C LYS A 64 8.93 -22.77 11.56
N TYR A 65 10.10 -22.32 11.17
CA TYR A 65 10.95 -22.96 10.18
C TYR A 65 12.20 -23.59 10.78
N PRO A 66 12.77 -24.62 10.14
CA PRO A 66 14.08 -25.15 10.55
C PRO A 66 15.16 -24.06 10.33
N ASN A 67 16.07 -23.93 11.30
CA ASN A 67 17.17 -22.95 11.27
C ASN A 67 16.68 -21.48 11.11
N PRO A 68 15.85 -20.99 12.03
CA PRO A 68 15.32 -19.65 11.95
C PRO A 68 16.41 -18.60 12.11
N LEU A 69 16.31 -17.51 11.36
CA LEU A 69 17.13 -16.32 11.60
C LEU A 69 16.72 -15.69 12.94
N SER A 70 17.71 -15.23 13.67
CA SER A 70 17.50 -14.45 14.89
C SER A 70 16.98 -13.04 14.57
N GLU A 71 16.36 -12.39 15.55
CA GLU A 71 15.93 -11.01 15.43
C GLU A 71 17.09 -10.06 15.09
N GLN A 72 18.28 -10.31 15.66
CA GLN A 72 19.45 -9.49 15.39
C GLN A 72 19.96 -9.67 13.95
N GLU A 73 20.03 -10.90 13.45
CA GLU A 73 20.41 -11.15 12.05
C GLU A 73 19.43 -10.49 11.07
N LEU A 74 18.15 -10.54 11.37
CA LEU A 74 17.12 -9.85 10.57
C LEU A 74 17.25 -8.32 10.66
N PHE A 75 17.50 -7.77 11.84
CA PHE A 75 17.74 -6.35 12.02
C PHE A 75 18.96 -5.89 11.21
N ASP A 76 20.07 -6.62 11.24
CA ASP A 76 21.30 -6.29 10.53
C ASP A 76 21.09 -6.26 9.00
N LEU A 77 20.12 -7.03 8.48
CA LEU A 77 19.74 -6.99 7.06
C LEU A 77 18.97 -5.71 6.70
N PHE A 78 18.19 -5.16 7.62
CA PHE A 78 17.41 -3.94 7.41
C PHE A 78 18.17 -2.66 7.74
N ASP A 79 19.05 -2.72 8.72
CA ASP A 79 19.69 -1.52 9.29
C ASP A 79 20.36 -0.67 8.22
N HIS A 80 20.09 0.65 8.30
CA HIS A 80 20.49 1.65 7.30
C HIS A 80 20.07 1.30 5.86
N PHE A 81 19.01 0.46 5.69
CA PHE A 81 18.55 -0.03 4.38
C PHE A 81 19.66 -0.73 3.57
N ARG A 82 20.61 -1.38 4.26
CA ARG A 82 21.86 -1.83 3.68
C ARG A 82 21.72 -3.00 2.71
N TYR A 83 20.92 -4.00 3.08
CA TYR A 83 20.71 -5.21 2.27
C TYR A 83 19.27 -5.36 1.82
N ILE A 84 18.32 -4.99 2.68
CA ILE A 84 16.89 -5.08 2.40
C ILE A 84 16.27 -3.69 2.54
N VAL A 85 15.67 -3.22 1.45
CA VAL A 85 14.85 -2.00 1.42
C VAL A 85 13.40 -2.44 1.25
N PRO A 86 12.59 -2.48 2.31
CA PRO A 86 11.20 -2.88 2.20
C PRO A 86 10.41 -1.86 1.39
N GLN A 87 9.39 -2.33 0.71
CA GLN A 87 8.41 -1.42 0.10
C GLN A 87 7.51 -0.76 1.16
N GLY A 88 6.78 0.29 0.77
CA GLY A 88 6.03 1.10 1.70
C GLY A 88 4.97 0.36 2.50
N SER A 89 4.28 -0.64 1.92
CA SER A 89 3.28 -1.41 2.66
C SER A 89 3.91 -2.35 3.71
N PRO A 90 4.96 -3.11 3.42
CA PRO A 90 5.73 -3.82 4.45
C PRO A 90 6.27 -2.89 5.54
N MET A 91 6.88 -1.75 5.19
CA MET A 91 7.41 -0.80 6.18
C MET A 91 6.36 -0.33 7.18
N THR A 92 5.13 -0.11 6.71
CA THR A 92 4.05 0.39 7.58
C THR A 92 3.17 -0.70 8.17
N GLY A 93 3.10 -1.88 7.55
CA GLY A 93 2.14 -2.92 7.89
C GLY A 93 2.70 -4.04 8.78
N ILE A 94 3.97 -4.41 8.62
CA ILE A 94 4.55 -5.49 9.42
C ILE A 94 4.64 -5.05 10.88
N GLY A 95 4.05 -5.83 11.79
CA GLY A 95 4.03 -5.54 13.24
C GLY A 95 3.20 -4.29 13.62
N ASN A 96 2.31 -3.82 12.74
CA ASN A 96 1.43 -2.69 13.02
C ASN A 96 0.09 -3.19 13.57
N ASP A 97 -0.17 -2.92 14.84
CA ASP A 97 -1.41 -3.29 15.53
C ASP A 97 -2.50 -2.22 15.45
N TYR A 98 -2.21 -1.04 14.90
CA TYR A 98 -3.13 0.11 14.86
C TYR A 98 -3.92 0.20 13.56
N GLN A 99 -3.39 -0.32 12.46
CA GLN A 99 -3.99 -0.20 11.13
C GLN A 99 -3.95 -1.53 10.39
N ILE A 100 -5.05 -1.85 9.71
CA ILE A 100 -5.09 -2.98 8.78
C ILE A 100 -4.52 -2.51 7.45
N ALA A 101 -3.34 -3.00 7.10
CA ALA A 101 -2.67 -2.72 5.83
C ALA A 101 -2.33 -4.01 5.08
N SER A 102 -2.24 -3.93 3.76
CA SER A 102 -1.66 -4.98 2.95
C SER A 102 -0.14 -5.04 3.17
N LEU A 103 0.44 -6.22 3.10
CA LEU A 103 1.88 -6.43 3.06
C LEU A 103 2.43 -6.45 1.62
N SER A 104 1.56 -6.27 0.62
CA SER A 104 1.93 -6.14 -0.78
C SER A 104 1.53 -4.77 -1.30
N ASN A 105 2.38 -4.15 -2.14
CA ASN A 105 2.12 -2.81 -2.65
C ASN A 105 1.26 -2.79 -3.91
N CYS A 106 1.33 -3.85 -4.74
CA CYS A 106 0.71 -3.87 -6.05
C CYS A 106 -0.04 -5.19 -6.27
N PHE A 107 -1.21 -5.05 -6.89
CA PHE A 107 -2.10 -6.16 -7.21
C PHE A 107 -2.57 -6.06 -8.66
N VAL A 108 -2.66 -7.20 -9.34
CA VAL A 108 -3.34 -7.32 -10.62
C VAL A 108 -4.68 -7.99 -10.37
N ILE A 109 -5.77 -7.37 -10.84
CA ILE A 109 -7.14 -7.86 -10.67
C ILE A 109 -7.88 -7.90 -12.03
N GLY A 110 -9.08 -8.46 -12.05
CA GLY A 110 -9.95 -8.44 -13.23
C GLY A 110 -9.49 -9.37 -14.36
N LEU A 111 -8.83 -10.47 -14.03
CA LEU A 111 -8.25 -11.40 -15.01
C LEU A 111 -9.27 -12.38 -15.63
N ASP A 112 -10.45 -12.51 -15.06
CA ASP A 112 -11.45 -13.49 -15.50
C ASP A 112 -12.30 -12.91 -16.63
N GLY A 113 -12.30 -13.50 -17.81
CA GLY A 113 -12.96 -13.10 -19.05
C GLY A 113 -14.43 -12.62 -19.00
N GLN A 114 -14.93 -12.24 -17.83
CA GLN A 114 -16.25 -11.65 -17.58
C GLN A 114 -16.23 -10.11 -17.48
N ALA A 115 -15.10 -9.48 -17.82
CA ALA A 115 -14.91 -8.04 -17.64
C ALA A 115 -15.82 -7.14 -18.52
N ASP A 116 -16.42 -7.69 -19.60
CA ASP A 116 -17.31 -6.94 -20.51
C ASP A 116 -18.79 -7.01 -20.10
N SER A 117 -19.06 -6.77 -18.82
CA SER A 117 -20.42 -6.60 -18.31
C SER A 117 -20.44 -5.57 -17.17
N TYR A 118 -21.55 -4.87 -16.98
CA TYR A 118 -21.70 -3.92 -15.87
C TYR A 118 -21.44 -4.58 -14.51
N GLY A 119 -21.93 -5.81 -14.31
CA GLY A 119 -21.68 -6.53 -13.08
C GLY A 119 -20.20 -6.76 -12.81
N ALA A 120 -19.44 -7.20 -13.82
CA ALA A 120 -18.01 -7.41 -13.70
C ALA A 120 -17.25 -6.09 -13.49
N ILE A 121 -17.61 -5.04 -14.23
CA ILE A 121 -16.99 -3.71 -14.12
C ILE A 121 -17.16 -3.13 -12.71
N ILE A 122 -18.37 -3.21 -12.13
CA ILE A 122 -18.64 -2.72 -10.78
C ILE A 122 -17.91 -3.57 -9.74
N ARG A 123 -17.86 -4.90 -9.91
CA ARG A 123 -17.12 -5.79 -9.02
C ARG A 123 -15.62 -5.48 -9.00
N ILE A 124 -15.02 -5.24 -10.16
CA ILE A 124 -13.60 -4.82 -10.25
C ILE A 124 -13.38 -3.49 -9.52
N ASP A 125 -14.31 -2.54 -9.66
CA ASP A 125 -14.25 -1.26 -8.93
C ASP A 125 -14.31 -1.45 -7.40
N GLU A 126 -15.17 -2.34 -6.93
CA GLU A 126 -15.22 -2.72 -5.51
C GLU A 126 -13.90 -3.35 -5.04
N GLU A 127 -13.38 -4.32 -5.78
CA GLU A 127 -12.10 -4.97 -5.46
C GLU A 127 -10.95 -3.96 -5.43
N GLN A 128 -10.90 -3.04 -6.40
CA GLN A 128 -9.96 -1.92 -6.46
C GLN A 128 -10.01 -1.09 -5.17
N VAL A 129 -11.18 -0.65 -4.75
CA VAL A 129 -11.37 0.15 -3.54
C VAL A 129 -10.95 -0.62 -2.30
N GLN A 130 -11.31 -1.92 -2.20
CA GLN A 130 -10.94 -2.75 -1.06
C GLN A 130 -9.41 -2.93 -0.91
N LEU A 131 -8.68 -3.02 -2.01
CA LEU A 131 -7.22 -3.09 -2.01
C LEU A 131 -6.58 -1.73 -1.72
N MET A 132 -7.08 -0.68 -2.36
CA MET A 132 -6.53 0.67 -2.21
C MET A 132 -6.66 1.21 -0.79
N LYS A 133 -7.78 0.98 -0.10
CA LYS A 133 -7.95 1.40 1.30
C LYS A 133 -7.00 0.69 2.27
N ARG A 134 -6.34 -0.38 1.82
CA ARG A 134 -5.30 -1.11 2.56
C ARG A 134 -3.89 -0.82 2.04
N ARG A 135 -3.70 0.31 1.36
CA ARG A 135 -2.42 0.77 0.76
C ARG A 135 -1.95 -0.04 -0.46
N GLY A 136 -2.81 -0.87 -1.07
CA GLY A 136 -2.51 -1.56 -2.31
C GLY A 136 -2.67 -0.65 -3.53
N GLY A 137 -1.70 -0.63 -4.44
CA GLY A 137 -1.87 -0.13 -5.79
C GLY A 137 -2.51 -1.23 -6.65
N VAL A 138 -3.29 -0.86 -7.65
CA VAL A 138 -4.06 -1.82 -8.46
C VAL A 138 -3.79 -1.61 -9.95
N GLY A 139 -3.61 -2.71 -10.66
CA GLY A 139 -3.59 -2.75 -12.11
C GLY A 139 -4.62 -3.74 -12.66
N HIS A 140 -5.30 -3.36 -13.72
CA HIS A 140 -6.17 -4.29 -14.45
C HIS A 140 -6.23 -3.97 -15.94
N ASP A 141 -6.56 -5.01 -16.72
CA ASP A 141 -6.67 -4.93 -18.16
C ASP A 141 -8.11 -4.64 -18.59
N LEU A 142 -8.28 -3.69 -19.49
CA LEU A 142 -9.57 -3.26 -20.01
C LEU A 142 -9.78 -3.68 -21.46
N SER A 143 -8.88 -4.46 -22.05
CA SER A 143 -8.95 -4.92 -23.44
C SER A 143 -10.20 -5.75 -23.74
N HIS A 144 -10.84 -6.32 -22.71
CA HIS A 144 -12.07 -7.11 -22.83
C HIS A 144 -13.33 -6.25 -23.02
N ILE A 145 -13.26 -4.94 -22.75
CA ILE A 145 -14.43 -4.06 -22.89
C ILE A 145 -14.65 -3.76 -24.36
N ARG A 146 -15.84 -4.06 -24.84
CA ARG A 146 -16.22 -3.84 -26.25
C ARG A 146 -16.12 -2.38 -26.65
N PRO A 147 -15.78 -2.07 -27.91
CA PRO A 147 -15.66 -0.72 -28.38
C PRO A 147 -17.00 0.04 -28.38
N LYS A 148 -16.89 1.38 -28.41
CA LYS A 148 -18.05 2.28 -28.54
C LYS A 148 -18.85 1.95 -29.81
N GLY A 149 -20.18 1.91 -29.67
CA GLY A 149 -21.09 1.62 -30.77
C GLY A 149 -21.36 0.11 -30.98
N SER A 150 -20.62 -0.78 -30.31
CA SER A 150 -20.93 -2.22 -30.39
C SER A 150 -22.32 -2.52 -29.86
N PRO A 151 -23.07 -3.48 -30.46
CA PRO A 151 -24.42 -3.80 -30.02
C PRO A 151 -24.43 -4.41 -28.61
N VAL A 152 -25.43 -4.03 -27.83
CA VAL A 152 -25.71 -4.60 -26.50
C VAL A 152 -27.15 -5.12 -26.45
N LYS A 153 -27.38 -6.17 -25.65
CA LYS A 153 -28.71 -6.83 -25.55
C LYS A 153 -29.63 -6.16 -24.51
N ASN A 154 -29.41 -4.89 -24.17
CA ASN A 154 -30.25 -4.16 -23.26
C ASN A 154 -30.86 -2.90 -23.93
N SER A 155 -31.64 -2.12 -23.19
CA SER A 155 -32.32 -0.94 -23.70
C SER A 155 -31.42 0.19 -24.20
N ALA A 156 -30.11 0.13 -23.92
CA ALA A 156 -29.14 1.12 -24.40
C ALA A 156 -28.79 0.90 -25.89
N LEU A 157 -29.05 -0.29 -26.46
CA LEU A 157 -28.81 -0.71 -27.83
C LEU A 157 -27.32 -0.74 -28.22
N THR A 158 -26.52 0.21 -27.78
CA THR A 158 -25.09 0.32 -28.12
C THR A 158 -24.24 0.60 -26.88
N SER A 159 -22.98 0.14 -26.94
CA SER A 159 -21.97 0.38 -25.89
C SER A 159 -21.45 1.81 -25.92
N THR A 160 -21.19 2.39 -24.77
CA THR A 160 -20.48 3.68 -24.60
C THR A 160 -18.97 3.54 -24.79
N GLY A 161 -18.46 2.31 -24.86
CA GLY A 161 -17.04 2.01 -25.00
C GLY A 161 -16.27 2.08 -23.69
N LEU A 162 -14.96 2.14 -23.79
CA LEU A 162 -14.01 2.00 -22.69
C LEU A 162 -13.88 3.25 -21.80
N VAL A 163 -13.87 4.45 -22.42
CA VAL A 163 -13.52 5.70 -21.73
C VAL A 163 -14.33 6.00 -20.48
N PRO A 164 -15.68 5.86 -20.45
CA PRO A 164 -16.45 6.09 -19.22
C PRO A 164 -16.06 5.18 -18.06
N PHE A 165 -15.62 3.96 -18.35
CA PHE A 165 -15.17 3.03 -17.30
C PHE A 165 -13.78 3.37 -16.79
N MET A 166 -12.87 3.86 -17.63
CA MET A 166 -11.59 4.43 -17.20
C MET A 166 -11.81 5.62 -16.27
N GLU A 167 -12.73 6.52 -16.61
CA GLU A 167 -13.10 7.66 -15.77
C GLU A 167 -13.67 7.20 -14.42
N ARG A 168 -14.53 6.19 -14.42
CA ARG A 168 -15.08 5.59 -13.21
C ARG A 168 -13.98 5.10 -12.28
N TYR A 169 -13.08 4.22 -12.76
CA TYR A 169 -11.99 3.68 -11.97
C TYR A 169 -11.03 4.77 -11.47
N SER A 170 -10.78 5.79 -12.30
CA SER A 170 -10.00 6.95 -11.89
C SER A 170 -10.68 7.76 -10.78
N ASN A 171 -11.99 7.92 -10.81
CA ASN A 171 -12.74 8.61 -9.76
C ASN A 171 -12.70 7.83 -8.45
N SER A 172 -12.96 6.53 -8.47
CA SER A 172 -12.86 5.66 -7.29
C SER A 172 -11.46 5.74 -6.65
N THR A 173 -10.42 5.80 -7.49
CA THR A 173 -9.03 5.99 -7.00
C THR A 173 -8.85 7.31 -6.23
N ARG A 174 -9.52 8.38 -6.65
CA ARG A 174 -9.44 9.69 -5.99
C ARG A 174 -10.24 9.75 -4.69
N GLU A 175 -11.31 8.97 -4.59
CA GLU A 175 -12.16 8.88 -3.42
C GLU A 175 -11.48 8.16 -2.26
N VAL A 176 -10.59 7.21 -2.57
CA VAL A 176 -9.90 6.43 -1.54
C VAL A 176 -8.71 7.23 -0.98
N ALA A 177 -8.90 7.75 0.23
CA ALA A 177 -7.82 8.36 0.99
C ALA A 177 -6.89 7.28 1.60
N GLN A 178 -5.59 7.50 1.50
CA GLN A 178 -4.55 6.60 2.03
C GLN A 178 -3.52 7.38 2.85
N ASP A 179 -3.94 8.07 3.91
CA ASP A 179 -3.06 8.78 4.83
C ASP A 179 -1.92 9.52 4.10
N GLY A 180 -2.27 10.54 3.30
CA GLY A 180 -1.33 11.35 2.52
C GLY A 180 -0.79 10.70 1.23
N ARG A 181 -1.24 9.49 0.88
CA ARG A 181 -0.99 8.87 -0.44
C ARG A 181 -2.30 8.80 -1.22
N ARG A 182 -2.24 9.08 -2.51
CA ARG A 182 -3.33 8.78 -3.44
C ARG A 182 -3.29 7.30 -3.81
N GLY A 183 -4.44 6.70 -4.08
CA GLY A 183 -4.51 5.39 -4.70
C GLY A 183 -3.68 5.36 -5.98
N ALA A 184 -3.04 4.23 -6.27
CA ALA A 184 -2.31 4.01 -7.51
C ALA A 184 -3.11 3.07 -8.41
N LEU A 185 -3.39 3.52 -9.62
CA LEU A 185 -4.11 2.77 -10.64
C LEU A 185 -3.32 2.71 -11.93
N MET A 186 -3.19 1.51 -12.48
CA MET A 186 -2.69 1.28 -13.83
C MET A 186 -3.77 0.54 -14.64
N LEU A 187 -4.10 1.08 -15.81
CA LEU A 187 -5.01 0.47 -16.75
C LEU A 187 -4.26 0.11 -18.03
N SER A 188 -4.34 -1.15 -18.45
CA SER A 188 -3.79 -1.60 -19.73
C SER A 188 -4.91 -1.76 -20.76
N VAL A 189 -4.57 -1.50 -22.02
CA VAL A 189 -5.43 -1.65 -23.18
C VAL A 189 -4.58 -2.20 -24.33
N SER A 190 -5.05 -3.23 -25.06
CA SER A 190 -4.42 -3.78 -26.25
C SER A 190 -5.30 -3.58 -27.48
#